data_d11f004a1b8dda2bc5e50f2b10f9f749
#
_entry.id   d11f004a1b8dda2bc5e50f2b10f9f749
#
_cell.length_a   1.000
_cell.length_b   1.000
_cell.length_c   1.000
_cell.angle_alpha   90.00
_cell.angle_beta   90.00
_cell.angle_gamma   90.00
#
_symmetry.space_group_name_H-M   'P 1'
#
loop_
_entity.id
_entity.type
_entity.pdbx_description
1 polymer ?
#
loop_
_entity_poly.entity_id
_entity_poly.type
_entity_poly.pdbx_seq_one_letter_code
_entity_poly.pdbx_strand_id
1 'polypeptide(L)'
;MDMSRRQFLKVTGLGILSVAGMSALAGCGSSSKGSGSSSDSKVAAIKERGKLKCGVKKDVVGYGYLDTKTKKYEGLEIDLCYQIAAAVLGVSYEEAVEKELCEFTDVTPKTRGPLIDNDQLDIIAATYTITDERKKSWDFSTPYRTDHVGVLIKKNSGMTKMADLDGKIIGVSQGSTTKDLVLQMLEDEKIDATPEFKEFPDYPSIKSALDAGNVDAFAMDRSTLKTYTTDDCELLQPEIEFGAQEYGVATKKGCDLSKTVDDTVKKLQKDGWLDDEISKWGLL
;
A
#
# COMPACT_ATOMS: atom_id res chain seq x y z
N MET A 1 8.75 -41.08 31.79
CA MET A 1 8.97 -42.11 30.76
C MET A 1 9.18 -41.38 29.44
N ASP A 2 10.48 -41.24 29.13
CA ASP A 2 10.93 -40.70 27.86
C ASP A 2 10.64 -41.66 26.71
N MET A 3 10.15 -41.12 25.57
CA MET A 3 10.33 -41.80 24.29
C MET A 3 10.76 -40.81 23.22
N SER A 4 12.03 -41.03 22.88
CA SER A 4 12.90 -40.36 21.95
C SER A 4 12.42 -40.34 20.50
N ARG A 5 12.60 -39.18 19.85
CA ARG A 5 12.57 -38.98 18.39
C ARG A 5 13.79 -39.66 17.76
N ARG A 6 13.65 -40.87 17.21
CA ARG A 6 14.54 -41.48 16.21
C ARG A 6 14.06 -42.90 15.90
N GLN A 7 13.39 -43.05 14.74
CA GLN A 7 13.46 -44.26 13.91
C GLN A 7 12.31 -44.31 12.92
N PHE A 8 12.53 -43.86 11.72
CA PHE A 8 11.85 -44.38 10.53
C PHE A 8 12.75 -44.13 9.31
N LEU A 9 13.71 -45.02 9.15
CA LEU A 9 14.44 -45.17 7.90
C LEU A 9 14.71 -46.67 7.71
N LYS A 10 14.36 -47.15 6.53
CA LYS A 10 14.65 -48.43 5.90
C LYS A 10 13.46 -49.38 5.71
N VAL A 11 12.94 -49.40 4.51
CA VAL A 11 12.75 -50.66 3.79
C VAL A 11 13.07 -50.42 2.31
N THR A 12 14.12 -51.07 1.89
CA THR A 12 14.61 -51.31 0.54
C THR A 12 13.83 -52.48 -0.08
N GLY A 13 13.51 -52.41 -1.38
CA GLY A 13 12.96 -53.52 -2.11
C GLY A 13 13.21 -53.38 -3.62
N LEU A 14 14.22 -54.10 -4.10
CA LEU A 14 14.63 -54.29 -5.50
C LEU A 14 13.52 -54.94 -6.37
N GLY A 15 13.50 -54.62 -7.67
CA GLY A 15 12.83 -55.36 -8.70
C GLY A 15 13.22 -54.90 -10.12
N ILE A 16 13.98 -55.74 -10.78
CA ILE A 16 14.73 -55.60 -12.04
C ILE A 16 13.93 -56.07 -13.23
N LEU A 17 14.29 -55.54 -14.42
CA LEU A 17 14.33 -56.12 -15.81
C LEU A 17 13.38 -55.48 -16.82
N SER A 18 13.94 -54.61 -17.65
CA SER A 18 14.38 -54.72 -19.06
C SER A 18 13.37 -55.18 -20.10
N VAL A 19 13.21 -54.39 -21.16
CA VAL A 19 13.44 -54.80 -22.58
C VAL A 19 13.53 -53.56 -23.47
N ALA A 20 14.52 -53.57 -24.34
CA ALA A 20 14.86 -52.58 -25.34
C ALA A 20 13.91 -52.57 -26.56
N GLY A 21 13.72 -51.42 -27.19
CA GLY A 21 13.11 -51.28 -28.52
C GLY A 21 13.54 -49.94 -29.15
N MET A 22 14.63 -50.00 -29.93
CA MET A 22 15.04 -48.93 -30.83
C MET A 22 14.06 -48.78 -31.99
N SER A 23 13.67 -47.54 -32.27
CA SER A 23 13.32 -47.10 -33.64
C SER A 23 13.58 -45.58 -33.76
N ALA A 24 14.61 -45.26 -34.47
CA ALA A 24 14.86 -43.91 -34.97
C ALA A 24 13.96 -43.64 -36.18
N LEU A 25 13.42 -42.42 -36.27
CA LEU A 25 13.19 -41.74 -37.54
C LEU A 25 13.10 -40.23 -37.33
N ALA A 26 13.92 -39.57 -38.10
CA ALA A 26 14.07 -38.15 -38.21
C ALA A 26 12.82 -37.44 -38.78
N GLY A 27 12.58 -36.21 -38.40
CA GLY A 27 11.57 -35.37 -39.06
C GLY A 27 11.55 -33.93 -38.56
N CYS A 28 12.26 -33.09 -39.26
CA CYS A 28 12.01 -31.67 -39.52
C CYS A 28 11.67 -30.69 -38.40
N GLY A 29 12.59 -29.69 -38.36
CA GLY A 29 12.45 -28.47 -37.63
C GLY A 29 11.20 -27.66 -37.96
N SER A 30 10.66 -27.11 -36.92
CA SER A 30 9.82 -25.94 -36.98
C SER A 30 10.20 -25.10 -35.76
N SER A 31 10.87 -23.99 -36.04
CA SER A 31 11.13 -22.94 -35.07
C SER A 31 9.81 -22.34 -34.60
N SER A 32 9.22 -22.91 -33.56
CA SER A 32 8.19 -22.22 -32.81
C SER A 32 8.86 -21.25 -31.86
N LYS A 33 8.77 -19.98 -32.19
CA LYS A 33 9.00 -18.85 -31.27
C LYS A 33 8.27 -19.21 -29.96
N GLY A 34 9.03 -19.16 -28.86
CA GLY A 34 8.54 -19.42 -27.53
C GLY A 34 7.27 -18.62 -27.23
N SER A 35 6.17 -19.33 -27.11
CA SER A 35 4.99 -18.91 -26.37
C SER A 35 5.44 -18.88 -24.91
N GLY A 36 5.69 -17.69 -24.36
CA GLY A 36 5.85 -17.51 -22.93
C GLY A 36 4.67 -18.16 -22.23
N SER A 37 4.95 -19.03 -21.31
CA SER A 37 4.00 -19.77 -20.51
C SER A 37 2.95 -18.83 -19.93
N SER A 38 1.66 -19.07 -20.21
CA SER A 38 0.52 -18.34 -19.66
C SER A 38 0.36 -18.49 -18.13
N SER A 39 1.27 -19.22 -17.47
CA SER A 39 1.24 -19.49 -16.03
C SER A 39 1.71 -18.32 -15.16
N ASP A 40 2.38 -17.30 -15.73
CA ASP A 40 2.95 -16.18 -14.97
C ASP A 40 2.17 -14.85 -15.12
N SER A 41 1.06 -14.82 -15.88
CA SER A 41 0.27 -13.62 -16.07
C SER A 41 -0.65 -13.35 -14.88
N LYS A 42 -0.39 -12.25 -14.15
CA LYS A 42 -1.26 -11.78 -13.07
C LYS A 42 -2.64 -11.39 -13.58
N VAL A 43 -2.70 -10.75 -14.75
CA VAL A 43 -3.98 -10.40 -15.39
C VAL A 43 -4.81 -11.64 -15.71
N ALA A 44 -4.20 -12.71 -16.22
CA ALA A 44 -4.91 -13.97 -16.49
C ALA A 44 -5.43 -14.60 -15.20
N ALA A 45 -4.62 -14.65 -14.14
CA ALA A 45 -5.01 -15.20 -12.85
C ALA A 45 -6.17 -14.40 -12.19
N ILE A 46 -6.17 -13.07 -12.32
CA ILE A 46 -7.26 -12.22 -11.84
C ILE A 46 -8.54 -12.48 -12.61
N LYS A 47 -8.47 -12.61 -13.95
CA LYS A 47 -9.62 -12.92 -14.80
C LYS A 47 -10.22 -14.28 -14.50
N GLU A 48 -9.38 -15.30 -14.28
CA GLU A 48 -9.82 -16.63 -13.89
C GLU A 48 -10.53 -16.63 -12.52
N ARG A 49 -9.97 -15.91 -11.54
CA ARG A 49 -10.54 -15.73 -10.20
C ARG A 49 -11.81 -14.87 -10.20
N GLY A 50 -11.95 -13.96 -11.16
CA GLY A 50 -13.06 -13.02 -11.28
C GLY A 50 -13.05 -11.90 -10.24
N LYS A 51 -11.97 -11.72 -9.47
CA LYS A 51 -11.84 -10.69 -8.44
C LYS A 51 -10.40 -10.14 -8.37
N LEU A 52 -10.27 -8.85 -8.05
CA LEU A 52 -9.02 -8.16 -7.76
C LEU A 52 -8.76 -8.13 -6.24
N LYS A 53 -7.60 -8.58 -5.79
CA LYS A 53 -7.19 -8.51 -4.37
C LYS A 53 -6.46 -7.20 -4.11
N CYS A 54 -7.05 -6.36 -3.26
CA CYS A 54 -6.62 -4.98 -3.00
C CYS A 54 -6.16 -4.81 -1.56
N GLY A 55 -4.93 -4.35 -1.37
CA GLY A 55 -4.46 -3.84 -0.08
C GLY A 55 -4.86 -2.38 0.09
N VAL A 56 -5.66 -2.08 1.10
CA VAL A 56 -6.22 -0.74 1.36
C VAL A 56 -6.08 -0.37 2.83
N LYS A 57 -6.20 0.91 3.14
CA LYS A 57 -6.34 1.37 4.53
C LYS A 57 -7.75 1.07 5.04
N LYS A 58 -7.91 0.95 6.37
CA LYS A 58 -9.22 0.85 7.01
C LYS A 58 -9.52 2.00 7.97
N ASP A 59 -8.54 2.84 8.21
CA ASP A 59 -8.49 3.83 9.27
C ASP A 59 -8.24 5.27 8.77
N VAL A 60 -8.34 5.49 7.44
CA VAL A 60 -8.10 6.80 6.82
C VAL A 60 -9.36 7.26 6.08
N VAL A 61 -10.16 8.10 6.74
CA VAL A 61 -11.40 8.65 6.18
C VAL A 61 -11.10 9.43 4.90
N GLY A 62 -11.91 9.18 3.87
CA GLY A 62 -11.76 9.77 2.54
C GLY A 62 -10.84 8.99 1.60
N TYR A 63 -9.89 8.19 2.09
CA TYR A 63 -9.03 7.32 1.27
C TYR A 63 -9.46 5.85 1.31
N GLY A 64 -9.24 5.20 2.44
CA GLY A 64 -9.63 3.82 2.72
C GLY A 64 -10.11 3.73 4.16
N TYR A 65 -11.40 3.59 4.33
CA TYR A 65 -12.06 3.54 5.63
C TYR A 65 -13.04 2.39 5.69
N LEU A 66 -12.97 1.59 6.75
CA LEU A 66 -13.93 0.53 7.03
C LEU A 66 -15.01 1.06 7.97
N ASP A 67 -16.19 1.34 7.44
CA ASP A 67 -17.33 1.74 8.26
C ASP A 67 -17.70 0.60 9.23
N THR A 68 -17.63 0.89 10.51
CA THR A 68 -17.85 -0.11 11.56
C THR A 68 -19.31 -0.57 11.68
N LYS A 69 -20.26 0.22 11.16
CA LYS A 69 -21.71 -0.07 11.18
C LYS A 69 -22.12 -0.89 9.98
N THR A 70 -21.74 -0.44 8.76
CA THR A 70 -22.10 -1.10 7.50
C THR A 70 -21.18 -2.25 7.15
N LYS A 71 -19.97 -2.30 7.74
CA LYS A 71 -18.89 -3.24 7.41
C LYS A 71 -18.40 -3.11 5.96
N LYS A 72 -18.63 -1.97 5.33
CA LYS A 72 -18.18 -1.69 3.97
C LYS A 72 -16.96 -0.77 4.00
N TYR A 73 -16.08 -1.02 3.04
CA TYR A 73 -14.98 -0.10 2.76
C TYR A 73 -15.50 1.05 1.89
N GLU A 74 -14.98 2.26 2.13
CA GLU A 74 -15.32 3.46 1.37
C GLU A 74 -14.12 4.41 1.28
N GLY A 75 -14.09 5.28 0.26
CA GLY A 75 -13.05 6.27 0.03
C GLY A 75 -12.50 6.24 -1.38
N LEU A 76 -11.70 7.26 -1.72
CA LEU A 76 -11.05 7.44 -3.02
C LEU A 76 -10.30 6.17 -3.49
N GLU A 77 -9.53 5.54 -2.59
CA GLU A 77 -8.72 4.37 -2.91
C GLU A 77 -9.57 3.11 -3.13
N ILE A 78 -10.73 3.04 -2.48
CA ILE A 78 -11.69 1.96 -2.68
C ILE A 78 -12.35 2.09 -4.06
N ASP A 79 -12.81 3.30 -4.42
CA ASP A 79 -13.37 3.59 -5.73
C ASP A 79 -12.33 3.38 -6.85
N LEU A 80 -11.07 3.78 -6.61
CA LEU A 80 -9.95 3.52 -7.52
C LEU A 80 -9.68 2.03 -7.73
N CYS A 81 -9.76 1.21 -6.68
CA CYS A 81 -9.65 -0.25 -6.80
C CYS A 81 -10.75 -0.83 -7.70
N TYR A 82 -11.99 -0.37 -7.59
CA TYR A 82 -13.09 -0.80 -8.46
C TYR A 82 -12.88 -0.36 -9.91
N GLN A 83 -12.35 0.84 -10.16
CA GLN A 83 -11.97 1.28 -11.52
C GLN A 83 -10.91 0.37 -12.13
N ILE A 84 -9.89 -0.02 -11.36
CA ILE A 84 -8.85 -0.93 -11.79
C ILE A 84 -9.43 -2.34 -12.03
N ALA A 85 -10.29 -2.84 -11.14
CA ALA A 85 -10.95 -4.13 -11.31
C ALA A 85 -11.80 -4.15 -12.59
N ALA A 86 -12.57 -3.08 -12.86
CA ALA A 86 -13.35 -2.92 -14.08
C ALA A 86 -12.46 -3.00 -15.34
N ALA A 87 -11.33 -2.28 -15.34
CA ALA A 87 -10.39 -2.28 -16.46
C ALA A 87 -9.75 -3.67 -16.68
N VAL A 88 -9.36 -4.37 -15.62
CA VAL A 88 -8.73 -5.70 -15.69
C VAL A 88 -9.73 -6.76 -16.16
N LEU A 89 -10.96 -6.74 -15.62
CA LEU A 89 -11.99 -7.76 -15.89
C LEU A 89 -12.81 -7.48 -17.15
N GLY A 90 -12.71 -6.25 -17.71
CA GLY A 90 -13.41 -5.85 -18.93
C GLY A 90 -14.91 -5.61 -18.71
N VAL A 91 -15.28 -5.05 -17.57
CA VAL A 91 -16.66 -4.69 -17.19
C VAL A 91 -16.77 -3.18 -16.93
N SER A 92 -17.98 -2.66 -16.66
CA SER A 92 -18.15 -1.27 -16.23
C SER A 92 -17.79 -1.09 -14.73
N TYR A 93 -17.56 0.15 -14.32
CA TYR A 93 -17.33 0.48 -12.90
C TYR A 93 -18.54 0.07 -12.04
N GLU A 94 -19.76 0.40 -12.50
CA GLU A 94 -21.00 0.08 -11.81
C GLU A 94 -21.15 -1.43 -11.62
N GLU A 95 -20.85 -2.20 -12.65
CA GLU A 95 -20.87 -3.67 -12.59
C GLU A 95 -19.80 -4.20 -11.61
N ALA A 96 -18.61 -3.60 -11.59
CA ALA A 96 -17.56 -4.00 -10.66
C ALA A 96 -17.95 -3.76 -9.19
N VAL A 97 -18.63 -2.63 -8.92
CA VAL A 97 -19.16 -2.30 -7.57
C VAL A 97 -20.33 -3.21 -7.21
N GLU A 98 -21.33 -3.36 -8.10
CA GLU A 98 -22.53 -4.17 -7.83
C GLU A 98 -22.20 -5.64 -7.55
N LYS A 99 -21.25 -6.20 -8.31
CA LYS A 99 -20.79 -7.59 -8.16
C LYS A 99 -19.68 -7.77 -7.13
N GLU A 100 -19.27 -6.68 -6.45
CA GLU A 100 -18.19 -6.71 -5.46
C GLU A 100 -16.92 -7.40 -5.99
N LEU A 101 -16.43 -6.95 -7.17
CA LEU A 101 -15.29 -7.57 -7.86
C LEU A 101 -13.92 -7.22 -7.24
N CYS A 102 -13.88 -6.54 -6.10
CA CYS A 102 -12.69 -6.33 -5.28
C CYS A 102 -12.78 -7.15 -3.98
N GLU A 103 -11.64 -7.72 -3.59
CA GLU A 103 -11.43 -8.34 -2.28
C GLU A 103 -10.47 -7.44 -1.50
N PHE A 104 -10.95 -6.79 -0.43
CA PHE A 104 -10.17 -5.84 0.34
C PHE A 104 -9.50 -6.49 1.54
N THR A 105 -8.21 -6.19 1.71
CA THR A 105 -7.42 -6.56 2.89
C THR A 105 -6.84 -5.30 3.50
N ASP A 106 -7.03 -5.09 4.81
CA ASP A 106 -6.45 -3.95 5.50
C ASP A 106 -4.93 -4.06 5.62
N VAL A 107 -4.24 -2.97 5.33
CA VAL A 107 -2.79 -2.91 5.38
C VAL A 107 -2.30 -1.68 6.16
N THR A 108 -1.12 -1.83 6.74
CA THR A 108 -0.35 -0.74 7.34
C THR A 108 0.85 -0.39 6.45
N PRO A 109 1.52 0.75 6.65
CA PRO A 109 2.73 1.07 5.90
C PRO A 109 3.80 -0.03 6.00
N LYS A 110 3.87 -0.76 7.12
CA LYS A 110 4.81 -1.87 7.34
C LYS A 110 4.42 -3.15 6.63
N THR A 111 3.11 -3.47 6.57
CA THR A 111 2.64 -4.80 6.12
C THR A 111 2.36 -4.87 4.63
N ARG A 112 2.04 -3.75 3.97
CA ARG A 112 1.58 -3.71 2.58
C ARG A 112 2.60 -4.31 1.58
N GLY A 113 3.90 -3.99 1.71
CA GLY A 113 4.94 -4.52 0.83
C GLY A 113 5.07 -6.05 0.91
N PRO A 114 5.30 -6.64 2.09
CA PRO A 114 5.37 -8.09 2.23
C PRO A 114 4.13 -8.85 1.71
N LEU A 115 2.92 -8.28 1.81
CA LEU A 115 1.71 -8.95 1.34
C LEU A 115 1.65 -9.05 -0.20
N ILE A 116 2.12 -8.02 -0.92
CA ILE A 116 2.20 -8.08 -2.39
C ILE A 116 3.35 -8.98 -2.87
N ASP A 117 4.48 -8.98 -2.18
CA ASP A 117 5.62 -9.84 -2.49
C ASP A 117 5.26 -11.32 -2.39
N ASN A 118 4.41 -11.67 -1.42
CA ASN A 118 3.92 -13.03 -1.17
C ASN A 118 2.65 -13.39 -1.97
N ASP A 119 2.28 -12.62 -2.99
CA ASP A 119 1.11 -12.85 -3.85
C ASP A 119 -0.24 -12.93 -3.10
N GLN A 120 -0.31 -12.35 -1.90
CA GLN A 120 -1.55 -12.25 -1.14
C GLN A 120 -2.43 -11.10 -1.64
N LEU A 121 -1.81 -10.10 -2.27
CA LEU A 121 -2.46 -8.97 -2.92
C LEU A 121 -2.04 -8.88 -4.39
N ASP A 122 -2.91 -8.32 -5.22
CA ASP A 122 -2.61 -7.99 -6.61
C ASP A 122 -2.14 -6.53 -6.74
N ILE A 123 -2.79 -5.63 -5.98
CA ILE A 123 -2.46 -4.20 -5.92
C ILE A 123 -2.46 -3.67 -4.48
N ILE A 124 -1.81 -2.53 -4.30
CA ILE A 124 -1.89 -1.73 -3.07
C ILE A 124 -2.31 -0.31 -3.44
N ALA A 125 -3.47 0.13 -2.93
CA ALA A 125 -3.94 1.51 -2.95
C ALA A 125 -4.17 1.93 -1.49
N ALA A 126 -3.14 2.51 -0.85
CA ALA A 126 -3.09 2.69 0.60
C ALA A 126 -2.18 3.85 1.01
N THR A 127 -2.43 5.06 0.48
CA THR A 127 -1.57 6.26 0.64
C THR A 127 -0.10 5.89 0.48
N TYR A 128 0.23 5.18 -0.62
CA TYR A 128 1.55 4.61 -0.80
C TYR A 128 2.45 5.56 -1.58
N THR A 129 3.26 6.33 -0.86
CA THR A 129 4.22 7.26 -1.44
C THR A 129 5.18 6.57 -2.36
N ILE A 130 5.28 7.08 -3.57
CA ILE A 130 6.26 6.68 -4.57
C ILE A 130 7.63 7.21 -4.13
N THR A 131 8.61 6.32 -3.95
CA THR A 131 10.02 6.69 -3.70
C THR A 131 10.94 5.87 -4.58
N ASP A 132 12.14 6.37 -4.86
CA ASP A 132 13.12 5.64 -5.67
C ASP A 132 13.54 4.32 -4.98
N GLU A 133 13.55 4.29 -3.66
CA GLU A 133 13.82 3.06 -2.92
C GLU A 133 12.70 2.02 -3.13
N ARG A 134 11.43 2.44 -3.01
CA ARG A 134 10.28 1.56 -3.20
C ARG A 134 10.16 1.08 -4.65
N LYS A 135 10.51 1.91 -5.63
CA LYS A 135 10.54 1.53 -7.06
C LYS A 135 11.53 0.39 -7.37
N LYS A 136 12.51 0.13 -6.52
CA LYS A 136 13.40 -1.02 -6.69
C LYS A 136 12.66 -2.34 -6.48
N SER A 137 11.68 -2.37 -5.57
CA SER A 137 10.93 -3.57 -5.18
C SER A 137 9.57 -3.71 -5.86
N TRP A 138 8.90 -2.60 -6.17
CA TRP A 138 7.53 -2.58 -6.71
C TRP A 138 7.43 -1.65 -7.91
N ASP A 139 6.47 -1.93 -8.80
CA ASP A 139 6.05 -0.97 -9.81
C ASP A 139 4.94 -0.09 -9.24
N PHE A 140 4.94 1.18 -9.62
CA PHE A 140 3.93 2.14 -9.22
C PHE A 140 3.24 2.72 -10.44
N SER A 141 1.97 3.04 -10.30
CA SER A 141 1.26 3.88 -11.27
C SER A 141 1.81 5.31 -11.28
N THR A 142 1.40 6.07 -12.26
CA THR A 142 1.40 7.54 -12.17
C THR A 142 0.72 7.96 -10.85
N PRO A 143 1.20 9.04 -10.19
CA PRO A 143 0.57 9.50 -8.94
C PRO A 143 -0.91 9.81 -9.13
N TYR A 144 -1.77 9.29 -8.26
CA TYR A 144 -3.19 9.66 -8.25
C TYR A 144 -3.49 10.84 -7.32
N ARG A 145 -2.55 11.20 -6.47
CA ARG A 145 -2.64 12.32 -5.54
C ARG A 145 -1.25 12.74 -5.05
N THR A 146 -1.11 14.04 -4.72
CA THR A 146 0.01 14.57 -3.92
C THR A 146 -0.54 15.13 -2.61
N ASP A 147 0.08 14.77 -1.50
CA ASP A 147 -0.17 15.30 -0.16
C ASP A 147 1.14 15.83 0.44
N HIS A 148 1.10 16.41 1.62
CA HIS A 148 2.28 16.92 2.33
C HIS A 148 2.28 16.40 3.77
N VAL A 149 3.45 16.28 4.37
CA VAL A 149 3.58 15.92 5.79
C VAL A 149 3.14 17.09 6.67
N GLY A 150 2.53 16.78 7.79
CA GLY A 150 2.17 17.70 8.85
C GLY A 150 2.53 17.13 10.22
N VAL A 151 2.45 17.98 11.22
CA VAL A 151 2.69 17.62 12.62
C VAL A 151 1.48 18.09 13.44
N LEU A 152 0.76 17.13 14.02
CA LEU A 152 -0.40 17.36 14.90
C LEU A 152 0.09 17.42 16.34
N ILE A 153 -0.32 18.46 17.06
CA ILE A 153 0.00 18.69 18.47
C ILE A 153 -1.26 18.95 19.27
N LYS A 154 -1.18 18.85 20.59
CA LYS A 154 -2.22 19.37 21.47
C LYS A 154 -2.12 20.90 21.57
N LYS A 155 -3.24 21.61 21.53
CA LYS A 155 -3.31 23.07 21.66
C LYS A 155 -2.68 23.61 22.95
N ASN A 156 -2.71 22.81 24.01
CA ASN A 156 -2.10 23.14 25.30
C ASN A 156 -0.64 22.67 25.44
N SER A 157 0.00 22.22 24.35
CA SER A 157 1.39 21.75 24.36
C SER A 157 2.41 22.86 24.60
N GLY A 158 2.03 24.12 24.30
CA GLY A 158 2.93 25.29 24.32
C GLY A 158 3.85 25.35 23.09
N MET A 159 3.78 24.40 22.16
CA MET A 159 4.52 24.44 20.90
C MET A 159 3.81 25.37 19.90
N THR A 160 4.57 26.21 19.20
CA THR A 160 4.06 27.19 18.22
C THR A 160 4.82 27.17 16.91
N LYS A 161 6.00 26.56 16.88
CA LYS A 161 6.88 26.50 15.69
C LYS A 161 7.64 25.18 15.66
N MET A 162 8.14 24.80 14.48
CA MET A 162 8.87 23.54 14.28
C MET A 162 10.13 23.41 15.16
N ALA A 163 10.76 24.55 15.51
CA ALA A 163 11.89 24.54 16.45
C ALA A 163 11.50 24.07 17.87
N ASP A 164 10.23 24.16 18.25
CA ASP A 164 9.76 23.69 19.56
C ASP A 164 9.67 22.15 19.63
N LEU A 165 9.96 21.45 18.52
CA LEU A 165 10.10 20.00 18.47
C LEU A 165 11.43 19.51 19.09
N ASP A 166 12.35 20.42 19.45
CA ASP A 166 13.60 20.04 20.11
C ASP A 166 13.36 19.28 21.42
N GLY A 167 13.97 18.11 21.53
CA GLY A 167 13.80 17.20 22.67
C GLY A 167 12.38 16.63 22.83
N LYS A 168 11.46 16.80 21.86
CA LYS A 168 10.10 16.27 21.88
C LYS A 168 10.03 14.88 21.26
N ILE A 169 9.07 14.09 21.72
CA ILE A 169 8.80 12.75 21.19
C ILE A 169 7.72 12.85 20.12
N ILE A 170 8.08 12.52 18.89
CA ILE A 170 7.15 12.50 17.73
C ILE A 170 6.72 11.06 17.45
N GLY A 171 5.41 10.79 17.49
CA GLY A 171 4.83 9.54 17.06
C GLY A 171 4.76 9.47 15.54
N VAL A 172 5.25 8.37 14.94
CA VAL A 172 5.19 8.09 13.51
C VAL A 172 4.79 6.65 13.26
N SER A 173 4.30 6.32 12.05
CA SER A 173 3.95 4.94 11.70
C SER A 173 5.15 4.16 11.20
N GLN A 174 5.29 2.92 11.64
CA GLN A 174 6.34 2.00 11.17
C GLN A 174 6.27 1.78 9.66
N GLY A 175 7.40 1.96 8.96
CA GLY A 175 7.52 1.78 7.51
C GLY A 175 6.94 2.94 6.68
N SER A 176 6.58 4.09 7.33
CA SER A 176 6.26 5.34 6.63
C SER A 176 7.55 6.09 6.27
N THR A 177 7.42 7.09 5.40
CA THR A 177 8.48 8.04 5.02
C THR A 177 8.55 9.24 5.96
N THR A 178 7.57 9.37 6.87
CA THR A 178 7.30 10.58 7.65
C THR A 178 8.48 11.02 8.51
N LYS A 179 9.14 10.07 9.20
CA LYS A 179 10.31 10.38 10.04
C LYS A 179 11.40 11.08 9.25
N ASP A 180 11.79 10.48 8.11
CA ASP A 180 12.88 10.98 7.28
C ASP A 180 12.53 12.37 6.71
N LEU A 181 11.26 12.59 6.34
CA LEU A 181 10.80 13.86 5.82
C LEU A 181 10.70 14.97 6.86
N VAL A 182 10.37 14.65 8.12
CA VAL A 182 10.46 15.62 9.21
C VAL A 182 11.93 16.01 9.45
N LEU A 183 12.85 15.04 9.48
CA LEU A 183 14.27 15.34 9.63
C LEU A 183 14.83 16.16 8.46
N GLN A 184 14.43 15.80 7.21
CA GLN A 184 14.81 16.55 6.02
C GLN A 184 14.32 18.00 6.08
N MET A 185 13.07 18.23 6.50
CA MET A 185 12.51 19.58 6.65
C MET A 185 13.30 20.41 7.66
N LEU A 186 13.66 19.83 8.82
CA LEU A 186 14.46 20.54 9.83
C LEU A 186 15.83 20.94 9.27
N GLU A 187 16.46 20.08 8.47
CA GLU A 187 17.74 20.36 7.81
C GLU A 187 17.60 21.45 6.74
N ASP A 188 16.64 21.33 5.83
CA ASP A 188 16.41 22.26 4.73
C ASP A 188 16.08 23.67 5.20
N GLU A 189 15.26 23.79 6.25
CA GLU A 189 14.86 25.05 6.88
C GLU A 189 15.89 25.55 7.90
N LYS A 190 16.99 24.81 8.13
CA LYS A 190 18.04 25.11 9.10
C LYS A 190 17.49 25.34 10.52
N ILE A 191 16.52 24.53 10.89
CA ILE A 191 15.92 24.55 12.23
C ILE A 191 16.77 23.67 13.14
N ASP A 192 17.36 24.27 14.17
CA ASP A 192 18.13 23.56 15.20
C ASP A 192 17.15 22.90 16.19
N ALA A 193 16.73 21.68 15.88
CA ALA A 193 15.87 20.85 16.72
C ALA A 193 16.22 19.38 16.54
N THR A 194 16.24 18.64 17.63
CA THR A 194 16.60 17.22 17.68
C THR A 194 15.47 16.41 18.33
N PRO A 195 14.36 16.15 17.60
CA PRO A 195 13.25 15.38 18.14
C PRO A 195 13.60 13.89 18.27
N GLU A 196 12.96 13.21 19.24
CA GLU A 196 12.95 11.78 19.34
C GLU A 196 11.76 11.20 18.55
N PHE A 197 11.93 10.02 17.93
CA PHE A 197 10.85 9.37 17.19
C PHE A 197 10.44 8.06 17.86
N LYS A 198 9.12 7.90 18.05
CA LYS A 198 8.53 6.66 18.52
C LYS A 198 7.63 6.08 17.43
N GLU A 199 7.94 4.86 17.03
CA GLU A 199 7.24 4.17 15.95
C GLU A 199 6.08 3.33 16.47
N PHE A 200 4.93 3.41 15.78
CA PHE A 200 3.69 2.70 16.12
C PHE A 200 3.22 1.82 14.95
N PRO A 201 2.48 0.75 15.23
CA PRO A 201 1.99 -0.17 14.17
C PRO A 201 0.89 0.44 13.29
N ASP A 202 0.09 1.35 13.81
CA ASP A 202 -1.07 1.98 13.15
C ASP A 202 -1.31 3.41 13.65
N TYR A 203 -2.13 4.16 12.93
CA TYR A 203 -2.40 5.56 13.22
C TYR A 203 -3.25 5.78 14.49
N PRO A 204 -4.30 4.97 14.75
CA PRO A 204 -5.06 5.07 16.00
C PRO A 204 -4.19 4.94 17.25
N SER A 205 -3.15 4.09 17.21
CA SER A 205 -2.21 3.93 18.32
C SER A 205 -1.36 5.18 18.55
N ILE A 206 -0.97 5.90 17.48
CA ILE A 206 -0.24 7.17 17.60
C ILE A 206 -1.15 8.23 18.23
N LYS A 207 -2.40 8.36 17.72
CA LYS A 207 -3.37 9.31 18.30
C LYS A 207 -3.63 9.04 19.77
N SER A 208 -3.81 7.77 20.14
CA SER A 208 -3.98 7.38 21.54
C SER A 208 -2.77 7.74 22.40
N ALA A 209 -1.56 7.59 21.86
CA ALA A 209 -0.32 7.98 22.54
C ALA A 209 -0.22 9.51 22.72
N LEU A 210 -0.62 10.29 21.70
CA LEU A 210 -0.69 11.75 21.78
C LEU A 210 -1.71 12.18 22.84
N ASP A 211 -2.89 11.57 22.86
CA ASP A 211 -3.93 11.89 23.83
C ASP A 211 -3.51 11.59 25.27
N ALA A 212 -2.79 10.49 25.46
CA ALA A 212 -2.25 10.10 26.74
C ALA A 212 -0.99 10.88 27.19
N GLY A 213 -0.39 11.69 26.29
CA GLY A 213 0.86 12.39 26.56
C GLY A 213 2.10 11.49 26.54
N ASN A 214 2.03 10.33 25.90
CA ASN A 214 3.16 9.40 25.70
C ASN A 214 4.03 9.77 24.49
N VAL A 215 3.52 10.66 23.65
CA VAL A 215 4.23 11.41 22.60
C VAL A 215 3.74 12.86 22.66
N ASP A 216 4.60 13.79 22.26
CA ASP A 216 4.30 15.23 22.25
C ASP A 216 3.62 15.67 20.95
N ALA A 217 3.89 14.95 19.87
CA ALA A 217 3.37 15.24 18.53
C ALA A 217 3.08 13.96 17.75
N PHE A 218 2.19 14.06 16.75
CA PHE A 218 1.89 13.01 15.79
C PHE A 218 2.17 13.54 14.37
N ALA A 219 3.18 13.01 13.70
CA ALA A 219 3.51 13.42 12.34
C ALA A 219 3.05 12.38 11.32
N MET A 220 2.37 12.87 10.27
CA MET A 220 2.02 12.12 9.06
C MET A 220 1.43 13.06 8.00
N ASP A 221 0.87 12.50 6.93
CA ASP A 221 0.28 13.23 5.82
C ASP A 221 -0.92 14.08 6.28
N ARG A 222 -0.98 15.34 5.85
CA ARG A 222 -1.92 16.35 6.37
C ARG A 222 -3.38 15.97 6.18
N SER A 223 -3.73 15.44 5.00
CA SER A 223 -5.11 15.01 4.75
C SER A 223 -5.54 13.87 5.68
N THR A 224 -4.61 12.98 6.02
CA THR A 224 -4.85 11.91 6.99
C THR A 224 -4.93 12.44 8.43
N LEU A 225 -4.05 13.37 8.83
CA LEU A 225 -4.13 14.03 10.14
C LEU A 225 -5.49 14.69 10.39
N LYS A 226 -6.14 15.20 9.33
CA LYS A 226 -7.50 15.76 9.43
C LYS A 226 -8.50 14.77 10.05
N THR A 227 -8.35 13.46 9.77
CA THR A 227 -9.16 12.39 10.38
C THR A 227 -8.96 12.27 11.90
N TYR A 228 -7.76 12.57 12.37
CA TYR A 228 -7.36 12.43 13.77
C TYR A 228 -7.35 13.75 14.55
N THR A 229 -7.64 14.86 13.89
CA THR A 229 -7.73 16.18 14.53
C THR A 229 -9.02 16.28 15.33
N THR A 230 -8.90 16.57 16.59
CA THR A 230 -9.98 16.84 17.55
C THR A 230 -9.93 18.29 18.00
N ASP A 231 -10.95 18.76 18.74
CA ASP A 231 -11.05 20.15 19.17
C ASP A 231 -9.89 20.62 20.04
N ASP A 232 -9.18 19.72 20.69
CA ASP A 232 -8.01 19.96 21.54
C ASP A 232 -6.67 19.83 20.80
N CYS A 233 -6.68 19.53 19.50
CA CYS A 233 -5.51 19.38 18.66
C CYS A 233 -5.46 20.44 17.55
N GLU A 234 -4.26 20.68 17.04
CA GLU A 234 -4.01 21.56 15.90
C GLU A 234 -2.76 21.14 15.14
N LEU A 235 -2.65 21.56 13.88
CA LEU A 235 -1.41 21.40 13.11
C LEU A 235 -0.40 22.46 13.55
N LEU A 236 0.82 22.02 13.84
CA LEU A 236 1.94 22.91 14.13
C LEU A 236 2.39 23.61 12.85
N GLN A 237 2.37 24.94 12.84
CA GLN A 237 2.74 25.78 11.69
C GLN A 237 2.13 25.27 10.35
N PRO A 238 0.81 25.31 10.18
CA PRO A 238 0.14 24.79 8.99
C PRO A 238 0.53 25.48 7.69
N GLU A 239 1.14 26.67 7.75
CA GLU A 239 1.67 27.41 6.60
C GLU A 239 2.95 26.81 6.02
N ILE A 240 3.67 25.96 6.75
CA ILE A 240 4.87 25.27 6.26
C ILE A 240 4.44 24.00 5.55
N GLU A 241 4.57 23.96 4.23
CA GLU A 241 4.37 22.75 3.42
C GLU A 241 5.71 22.07 3.19
N PHE A 242 5.82 20.81 3.60
CA PHE A 242 7.03 20.01 3.42
C PHE A 242 6.72 18.55 3.14
N GLY A 243 7.74 17.84 2.64
CA GLY A 243 7.65 16.39 2.45
C GLY A 243 6.51 15.98 1.53
N ALA A 244 6.53 16.44 0.26
CA ALA A 244 5.54 16.07 -0.74
C ALA A 244 5.43 14.54 -0.87
N GLN A 245 4.21 14.01 -0.80
CA GLN A 245 3.86 12.60 -0.83
C GLN A 245 3.05 12.32 -2.11
N GLU A 246 3.71 11.86 -3.16
CA GLU A 246 3.04 11.39 -4.37
C GLU A 246 2.54 9.96 -4.15
N TYR A 247 1.23 9.76 -4.07
CA TYR A 247 0.64 8.43 -3.89
C TYR A 247 0.42 7.72 -5.21
N GLY A 248 0.93 6.49 -5.32
CA GLY A 248 0.71 5.61 -6.46
C GLY A 248 0.11 4.27 -6.04
N VAL A 249 -0.56 3.62 -6.97
CA VAL A 249 -0.99 2.24 -6.82
C VAL A 249 0.19 1.33 -7.10
N ALA A 250 0.56 0.50 -6.11
CA ALA A 250 1.69 -0.41 -6.26
C ALA A 250 1.25 -1.79 -6.73
N THR A 251 2.09 -2.41 -7.55
CA THR A 251 1.97 -3.78 -8.05
C THR A 251 3.28 -4.53 -7.85
N LYS A 252 3.25 -5.86 -7.93
CA LYS A 252 4.47 -6.66 -7.92
C LYS A 252 5.39 -6.26 -9.07
N LYS A 253 6.69 -6.15 -8.77
CA LYS A 253 7.70 -5.71 -9.74
C LYS A 253 7.69 -6.53 -11.02
N GLY A 254 7.61 -5.85 -12.17
CA GLY A 254 7.71 -6.47 -13.49
C GLY A 254 6.52 -7.33 -13.91
N CYS A 255 5.38 -7.30 -13.18
CA CYS A 255 4.20 -8.06 -13.59
C CYS A 255 3.41 -7.33 -14.70
N ASP A 256 2.66 -8.10 -15.47
CA ASP A 256 1.84 -7.58 -16.59
C ASP A 256 0.67 -6.69 -16.13
N LEU A 257 0.26 -6.79 -14.87
CA LEU A 257 -0.77 -5.96 -14.26
C LEU A 257 -0.34 -4.49 -14.14
N SER A 258 0.96 -4.21 -13.95
CA SER A 258 1.50 -2.86 -13.72
C SER A 258 1.09 -1.88 -14.81
N LYS A 259 1.16 -2.33 -16.07
CA LYS A 259 0.76 -1.49 -17.22
C LYS A 259 -0.74 -1.17 -17.20
N THR A 260 -1.59 -2.14 -16.93
CA THR A 260 -3.05 -1.93 -16.89
C THR A 260 -3.43 -0.95 -15.77
N VAL A 261 -2.79 -1.08 -14.60
CA VAL A 261 -2.99 -0.16 -13.46
C VAL A 261 -2.58 1.27 -13.83
N ASP A 262 -1.39 1.45 -14.39
CA ASP A 262 -0.87 2.77 -14.77
C ASP A 262 -1.73 3.43 -15.87
N ASP A 263 -2.09 2.67 -16.91
CA ASP A 263 -2.98 3.16 -17.99
C ASP A 263 -4.36 3.57 -17.44
N THR A 264 -4.88 2.84 -16.46
CA THR A 264 -6.16 3.16 -15.81
C THR A 264 -6.06 4.47 -15.04
N VAL A 265 -5.03 4.65 -14.19
CA VAL A 265 -4.83 5.88 -13.43
C VAL A 265 -4.65 7.08 -14.37
N LYS A 266 -3.84 6.96 -15.42
CA LYS A 266 -3.67 8.02 -16.43
C LYS A 266 -4.98 8.41 -17.12
N LYS A 267 -5.81 7.41 -17.44
CA LYS A 267 -7.12 7.66 -18.02
C LYS A 267 -8.01 8.43 -17.05
N LEU A 268 -8.07 8.01 -15.79
CA LEU A 268 -8.89 8.65 -14.76
C LEU A 268 -8.45 10.09 -14.47
N GLN A 269 -7.13 10.38 -14.50
CA GLN A 269 -6.62 11.75 -14.44
C GLN A 269 -7.10 12.59 -15.63
N LYS A 270 -6.91 12.06 -16.85
CA LYS A 270 -7.27 12.77 -18.08
C LYS A 270 -8.76 13.07 -18.17
N ASP A 271 -9.59 12.16 -17.68
CA ASP A 271 -11.04 12.27 -17.74
C ASP A 271 -11.62 13.16 -16.60
N GLY A 272 -10.76 13.66 -15.68
CA GLY A 272 -11.15 14.48 -14.52
C GLY A 272 -11.76 13.69 -13.36
N TRP A 273 -11.87 12.38 -13.48
CA TRP A 273 -12.49 11.52 -12.45
C TRP A 273 -11.76 11.61 -11.09
N LEU A 274 -10.42 11.70 -11.09
CA LEU A 274 -9.65 11.82 -9.85
C LEU A 274 -9.95 13.13 -9.11
N ASP A 275 -10.09 14.26 -9.83
CA ASP A 275 -10.40 15.55 -9.23
C ASP A 275 -11.81 15.55 -8.63
N ASP A 276 -12.77 14.93 -9.33
CA ASP A 276 -14.15 14.77 -8.86
C ASP A 276 -14.20 13.91 -7.59
N GLU A 277 -13.48 12.79 -7.55
CA GLU A 277 -13.42 11.89 -6.38
C GLU A 277 -12.68 12.53 -5.20
N ILE A 278 -11.58 13.25 -5.43
CA ILE A 278 -10.87 14.04 -4.41
C ILE A 278 -11.82 15.05 -3.77
N SER A 279 -12.61 15.74 -4.58
CA SER A 279 -13.62 16.69 -4.11
C SER A 279 -14.76 16.01 -3.35
N LYS A 280 -15.31 14.92 -3.88
CA LYS A 280 -16.36 14.09 -3.28
C LYS A 280 -15.98 13.62 -1.88
N TRP A 281 -14.75 13.20 -1.68
CA TRP A 281 -14.24 12.70 -0.41
C TRP A 281 -13.67 13.80 0.51
N GLY A 282 -13.73 15.07 0.11
CA GLY A 282 -13.28 16.22 0.92
C GLY A 282 -11.78 16.22 1.20
N LEU A 283 -11.00 15.75 0.23
CA LEU A 283 -9.54 15.63 0.32
C LEU A 283 -8.80 16.86 -0.26
N LEU A 284 -9.51 17.93 -0.56
CA LEU A 284 -8.98 19.22 -1.04
C LEU A 284 -8.20 19.95 0.07
#